data_6c0a0ef0569d060adee1c030c844a2c7
#
_entry.id   6c0a0ef0569d060adee1c030c844a2c7
#
_cell.length_a   1.000
_cell.length_b   1.000
_cell.length_c   1.000
_cell.angle_alpha   90.00
_cell.angle_beta   90.00
_cell.angle_gamma   90.00
#
_symmetry.space_group_name_H-M   'P 1'
#
loop_
_entity.id
_entity.type
_entity.pdbx_description
1 polymer ?
#
loop_
_entity_poly.entity_id
_entity_poly.type
_entity_poly.pdbx_seq_one_letter_code
_entity_poly.pdbx_strand_id
1 'polypeptide(L)'
;MVGIDYLVIVLYFLGLIAVSVLVSRSIKSSADMFIAGRNSSWWLSGMSTYMTLFSASTFVIWGGVAYRSGFVAVLIGNILGFASFLVGRYLSGKWRAMKIKSPGEYLTIRFGERSLSFYTLLGIIGRGFHTAVALYAISIVMSTLMVLPEGHFMAAANGHLAVGWGILILGVITLLYTVLGGFLAVLMTDVIQFGVLITVVIFMIPLSMNAVGGLDNFIASAPDGYFTPFSAEYPWFWMILWFFVNSFTIGGDWPFVQRYISVPTTSDARKSTYLVGVLYLLTPLIWYFPAMAFRQIVPDANPEQAYILMSEHVLIKGMVGVMLAAMVSATLSTVSGTLNVFANVFTYDIYGRKHPEVGEKGLIRTGRIFTFAFGAAIIALALLIPYAGGAEKIVVTVLTMIIGPLYIPSVWGVFSKRLTQKHLLTAMIITYACGIFGLAFKFSPAVRASFEWINPNVLESVIGTVVPAALLAVMELVAKIKGTTDPGYDRVQAIVDPDADVEPSTEMKRATKHYSHMAITCFVITLAAIALLLVQQLVMESYDAAVERIMVGGVVVMVGIAVVYCIYRYIDSKKNADN
;
A
#
# COMPACT_ATOMS: atom_id res chain seq x y z
N MET A 1 -19.66 18.35 0.01
CA MET A 1 -20.35 17.05 -0.25
C MET A 1 -21.85 17.18 -0.01
N VAL A 2 -22.67 16.41 -0.74
CA VAL A 2 -24.14 16.36 -0.62
C VAL A 2 -24.61 14.96 -0.19
N GLY A 3 -25.92 14.80 0.13
CA GLY A 3 -26.43 13.52 0.65
C GLY A 3 -26.11 12.27 -0.18
N ILE A 4 -26.01 12.42 -1.50
CA ILE A 4 -25.67 11.33 -2.43
C ILE A 4 -24.21 10.87 -2.28
N ASP A 5 -23.29 11.78 -1.97
CA ASP A 5 -21.88 11.43 -1.73
C ASP A 5 -21.76 10.53 -0.50
N TYR A 6 -22.52 10.83 0.57
CA TYR A 6 -22.55 10.00 1.79
C TYR A 6 -23.15 8.62 1.52
N LEU A 7 -24.22 8.56 0.71
CA LEU A 7 -24.84 7.29 0.33
C LEU A 7 -23.84 6.40 -0.41
N VAL A 8 -23.10 6.95 -1.38
CA VAL A 8 -22.06 6.22 -2.14
C VAL A 8 -21.01 5.64 -1.20
N ILE A 9 -20.52 6.44 -0.24
CA ILE A 9 -19.50 6.00 0.72
C ILE A 9 -20.04 4.87 1.60
N VAL A 10 -21.26 4.99 2.12
CA VAL A 10 -21.89 3.96 2.96
C VAL A 10 -22.06 2.66 2.18
N LEU A 11 -22.58 2.73 0.95
CA LEU A 11 -22.75 1.56 0.09
C LEU A 11 -21.42 0.88 -0.24
N TYR A 12 -20.38 1.68 -0.49
CA TYR A 12 -19.04 1.17 -0.71
C TYR A 12 -18.52 0.37 0.50
N PHE A 13 -18.63 0.90 1.72
CA PHE A 13 -18.20 0.19 2.93
C PHE A 13 -19.01 -1.06 3.21
N LEU A 14 -20.33 -1.01 3.02
CA LEU A 14 -21.19 -2.19 3.15
C LEU A 14 -20.76 -3.29 2.15
N GLY A 15 -20.42 -2.92 0.93
CA GLY A 15 -19.89 -3.83 -0.09
C GLY A 15 -18.57 -4.49 0.34
N LEU A 16 -17.61 -3.73 0.88
CA LEU A 16 -16.34 -4.27 1.37
C LEU A 16 -16.54 -5.25 2.55
N ILE A 17 -17.40 -4.89 3.50
CA ILE A 17 -17.72 -5.76 4.64
C ILE A 17 -18.41 -7.04 4.14
N ALA A 18 -19.36 -6.94 3.23
CA ALA A 18 -20.07 -8.08 2.66
C ALA A 18 -19.10 -9.05 1.97
N VAL A 19 -18.18 -8.56 1.11
CA VAL A 19 -17.15 -9.38 0.47
C VAL A 19 -16.28 -10.07 1.51
N SER A 20 -15.84 -9.36 2.54
CA SER A 20 -14.99 -9.92 3.61
C SER A 20 -15.71 -11.02 4.40
N VAL A 21 -16.99 -10.83 4.74
CA VAL A 21 -17.81 -11.84 5.42
C VAL A 21 -18.02 -13.08 4.54
N LEU A 22 -18.25 -12.89 3.23
CA LEU A 22 -18.40 -14.00 2.30
C LEU A 22 -17.12 -14.82 2.18
N VAL A 23 -15.98 -14.14 2.01
CA VAL A 23 -14.66 -14.79 1.89
C VAL A 23 -14.23 -15.46 3.20
N SER A 24 -14.59 -14.91 4.36
CA SER A 24 -14.26 -15.49 5.67
C SER A 24 -14.76 -16.92 5.85
N ARG A 25 -15.84 -17.29 5.15
CA ARG A 25 -16.42 -18.64 5.17
C ARG A 25 -15.56 -19.68 4.44
N SER A 26 -14.64 -19.25 3.56
CA SER A 26 -13.72 -20.13 2.83
C SER A 26 -12.43 -20.43 3.61
N ILE A 27 -12.18 -19.75 4.73
CA ILE A 27 -10.98 -19.93 5.56
C ILE A 27 -11.15 -21.21 6.41
N LYS A 28 -10.39 -22.24 6.06
CA LYS A 28 -10.39 -23.53 6.78
C LYS A 28 -9.08 -23.77 7.55
N SER A 29 -7.98 -23.18 7.09
CA SER A 29 -6.66 -23.32 7.68
C SER A 29 -6.01 -21.96 7.94
N SER A 30 -4.98 -21.95 8.76
CA SER A 30 -4.15 -20.76 8.97
C SER A 30 -3.40 -20.37 7.69
N ALA A 31 -3.07 -21.32 6.81
CA ALA A 31 -2.51 -21.05 5.49
C ALA A 31 -3.50 -20.29 4.59
N ASP A 32 -4.79 -20.64 4.61
CA ASP A 32 -5.82 -19.89 3.89
C ASP A 32 -5.93 -18.46 4.42
N MET A 33 -5.90 -18.31 5.75
CA MET A 33 -6.02 -17.01 6.41
C MET A 33 -4.86 -16.06 6.06
N PHE A 34 -3.62 -16.55 5.98
CA PHE A 34 -2.44 -15.68 5.92
C PHE A 34 -1.71 -15.65 4.57
N ILE A 35 -1.82 -16.71 3.76
CA ILE A 35 -1.16 -16.79 2.44
C ILE A 35 -2.10 -17.28 1.33
N ALA A 36 -3.41 -17.20 1.53
CA ALA A 36 -4.44 -17.64 0.58
C ALA A 36 -4.20 -19.07 0.05
N GLY A 37 -3.69 -19.99 0.89
CA GLY A 37 -3.36 -21.35 0.51
C GLY A 37 -2.33 -21.49 -0.63
N ARG A 38 -1.62 -20.41 -0.98
CA ARG A 38 -0.73 -20.29 -2.17
C ARG A 38 -1.47 -20.45 -3.51
N ASN A 39 -2.75 -20.15 -3.54
CA ASN A 39 -3.63 -20.28 -4.72
C ASN A 39 -3.98 -18.95 -5.37
N SER A 40 -3.33 -17.85 -4.97
CA SER A 40 -3.56 -16.53 -5.57
C SER A 40 -3.06 -16.49 -7.01
N SER A 41 -3.86 -15.99 -7.95
CA SER A 41 -3.39 -15.77 -9.31
C SER A 41 -2.37 -14.63 -9.35
N TRP A 42 -1.42 -14.68 -10.30
CA TRP A 42 -0.35 -13.68 -10.43
C TRP A 42 -0.88 -12.25 -10.60
N TRP A 43 -1.97 -12.07 -11.36
CA TRP A 43 -2.55 -10.76 -11.58
C TRP A 43 -3.27 -10.22 -10.33
N LEU A 44 -3.98 -11.08 -9.58
CA LEU A 44 -4.61 -10.72 -8.31
C LEU A 44 -3.56 -10.30 -7.28
N SER A 45 -2.49 -11.09 -7.16
CA SER A 45 -1.35 -10.75 -6.29
C SER A 45 -0.65 -9.47 -6.74
N GLY A 46 -0.48 -9.25 -8.05
CA GLY A 46 0.13 -8.04 -8.60
C GLY A 46 -0.70 -6.78 -8.34
N MET A 47 -2.01 -6.83 -8.57
CA MET A 47 -2.91 -5.71 -8.27
C MET A 47 -2.95 -5.39 -6.78
N SER A 48 -2.99 -6.41 -5.93
CA SER A 48 -2.92 -6.22 -4.49
C SER A 48 -1.56 -5.66 -4.04
N THR A 49 -0.45 -6.08 -4.66
CA THR A 49 0.89 -5.50 -4.41
C THR A 49 0.91 -4.01 -4.80
N TYR A 50 0.34 -3.66 -5.95
CA TYR A 50 0.21 -2.28 -6.39
C TYR A 50 -0.60 -1.45 -5.39
N MET A 51 -1.77 -1.92 -4.96
CA MET A 51 -2.61 -1.25 -3.98
C MET A 51 -1.95 -1.09 -2.60
N THR A 52 -1.04 -2.00 -2.23
CA THR A 52 -0.27 -1.89 -0.97
C THR A 52 0.77 -0.77 -0.99
N LEU A 53 1.29 -0.41 -2.17
CA LEU A 53 2.16 0.75 -2.38
C LEU A 53 1.37 2.06 -2.46
N PHE A 54 0.07 1.98 -2.66
CA PHE A 54 -0.80 3.11 -2.89
C PHE A 54 -1.61 3.46 -1.63
N SER A 55 -1.71 4.74 -1.29
CA SER A 55 -2.51 5.23 -0.17
C SER A 55 -2.93 6.69 -0.42
N ALA A 56 -3.71 7.27 0.49
CA ALA A 56 -4.04 8.69 0.44
C ALA A 56 -2.79 9.59 0.38
N SER A 57 -1.66 9.14 0.92
CA SER A 57 -0.38 9.86 0.83
C SER A 57 0.07 10.08 -0.62
N THR A 58 -0.36 9.22 -1.56
CA THR A 58 -0.08 9.40 -3.00
C THR A 58 -0.72 10.68 -3.52
N PHE A 59 -1.94 10.98 -3.11
CA PHE A 59 -2.66 12.18 -3.54
C PHE A 59 -2.28 13.42 -2.73
N VAL A 60 -2.07 13.26 -1.43
CA VAL A 60 -1.79 14.37 -0.50
C VAL A 60 -0.33 14.78 -0.59
N ILE A 61 0.60 13.85 -0.38
CA ILE A 61 2.04 14.15 -0.33
C ILE A 61 2.61 14.27 -1.74
N TRP A 62 2.50 13.22 -2.54
CA TRP A 62 3.09 13.23 -3.88
C TRP A 62 2.28 14.07 -4.87
N GLY A 63 0.95 14.19 -4.68
CA GLY A 63 0.12 15.18 -5.36
C GLY A 63 0.54 16.61 -5.01
N GLY A 64 0.92 16.88 -3.76
CA GLY A 64 1.49 18.15 -3.33
C GLY A 64 2.83 18.46 -3.98
N VAL A 65 3.70 17.45 -4.14
CA VAL A 65 4.95 17.59 -4.92
C VAL A 65 4.64 17.86 -6.39
N ALA A 66 3.65 17.18 -6.98
CA ALA A 66 3.22 17.42 -8.35
C ALA A 66 2.67 18.85 -8.55
N TYR A 67 1.90 19.34 -7.60
CA TYR A 67 1.41 20.73 -7.60
C TYR A 67 2.55 21.75 -7.54
N ARG A 68 3.57 21.54 -6.69
CA ARG A 68 4.72 22.46 -6.56
C ARG A 68 5.73 22.32 -7.69
N SER A 69 6.10 21.09 -8.06
CA SER A 69 7.28 20.77 -8.86
C SER A 69 6.96 20.02 -10.16
N GLY A 70 5.70 19.81 -10.49
CA GLY A 70 5.28 19.24 -11.77
C GLY A 70 5.79 17.83 -12.03
N PHE A 71 6.48 17.63 -13.16
CA PHE A 71 6.88 16.33 -13.70
C PHE A 71 7.86 15.54 -12.80
N VAL A 72 8.54 16.21 -11.87
CA VAL A 72 9.39 15.57 -10.85
C VAL A 72 8.62 14.48 -10.10
N ALA A 73 7.36 14.75 -9.70
CA ALA A 73 6.53 13.78 -9.01
C ALA A 73 6.23 12.54 -9.87
N VAL A 74 6.03 12.73 -11.18
CA VAL A 74 5.80 11.64 -12.13
C VAL A 74 7.03 10.73 -12.18
N LEU A 75 8.23 11.28 -12.27
CA LEU A 75 9.46 10.50 -12.26
C LEU A 75 9.67 9.76 -10.93
N ILE A 76 9.38 10.40 -9.79
CA ILE A 76 9.42 9.75 -8.46
C ILE A 76 8.52 8.51 -8.44
N GLY A 77 7.31 8.61 -8.99
CA GLY A 77 6.40 7.47 -9.13
C GLY A 77 6.93 6.39 -10.09
N ASN A 78 7.46 6.78 -11.26
CA ASN A 78 7.99 5.84 -12.25
C ASN A 78 9.17 5.02 -11.72
N ILE A 79 9.96 5.56 -10.80
CA ILE A 79 11.06 4.85 -10.14
C ILE A 79 10.59 3.59 -9.42
N LEU A 80 9.38 3.59 -8.83
CA LEU A 80 8.79 2.39 -8.24
C LEU A 80 8.54 1.30 -9.29
N GLY A 81 8.22 1.71 -10.52
CA GLY A 81 8.09 0.80 -11.66
C GLY A 81 9.40 0.12 -12.00
N PHE A 82 10.48 0.87 -12.16
CA PHE A 82 11.82 0.33 -12.43
C PHE A 82 12.30 -0.57 -11.29
N ALA A 83 12.09 -0.16 -10.03
CA ALA A 83 12.40 -0.96 -8.86
C ALA A 83 11.65 -2.30 -8.85
N SER A 84 10.36 -2.29 -9.24
CA SER A 84 9.55 -3.51 -9.34
C SER A 84 10.07 -4.47 -10.42
N PHE A 85 10.55 -3.98 -11.57
CA PHE A 85 11.18 -4.84 -12.58
C PHE A 85 12.46 -5.49 -12.06
N LEU A 86 13.30 -4.75 -11.33
CA LEU A 86 14.50 -5.30 -10.70
C LEU A 86 14.15 -6.42 -9.71
N VAL A 87 13.18 -6.17 -8.83
CA VAL A 87 12.71 -7.14 -7.83
C VAL A 87 12.08 -8.37 -8.51
N GLY A 88 11.25 -8.17 -9.54
CA GLY A 88 10.66 -9.25 -10.32
C GLY A 88 11.70 -10.15 -10.96
N ARG A 89 12.79 -9.56 -11.48
CA ARG A 89 13.87 -10.32 -12.14
C ARG A 89 14.70 -11.15 -11.16
N TYR A 90 15.01 -10.61 -9.98
CA TYR A 90 16.05 -11.18 -9.12
C TYR A 90 15.55 -11.73 -7.78
N LEU A 91 14.40 -11.32 -7.28
CA LEU A 91 14.05 -11.54 -5.88
C LEU A 91 12.68 -12.21 -5.65
N SER A 92 11.59 -11.75 -6.30
CA SER A 92 10.24 -12.26 -6.03
C SER A 92 10.11 -13.77 -6.23
N GLY A 93 10.71 -14.32 -7.30
CA GLY A 93 10.76 -15.77 -7.53
C GLY A 93 11.54 -16.53 -6.45
N LYS A 94 12.63 -15.95 -5.91
CA LYS A 94 13.39 -16.58 -4.82
C LYS A 94 12.56 -16.70 -3.53
N TRP A 95 11.79 -15.64 -3.19
CA TRP A 95 10.87 -15.70 -2.06
C TRP A 95 9.86 -16.83 -2.21
N ARG A 96 9.30 -17.01 -3.40
CA ARG A 96 8.33 -18.08 -3.65
C ARG A 96 8.96 -19.48 -3.57
N ALA A 97 10.18 -19.64 -4.11
CA ALA A 97 10.91 -20.90 -4.13
C ALA A 97 11.24 -21.43 -2.71
N MET A 98 11.38 -20.56 -1.72
CA MET A 98 11.68 -20.96 -0.33
C MET A 98 10.52 -21.68 0.37
N LYS A 99 9.30 -21.71 -0.18
CA LYS A 99 8.11 -22.34 0.41
C LYS A 99 7.82 -21.96 1.87
N ILE A 100 8.29 -20.80 2.32
CA ILE A 100 8.05 -20.28 3.68
C ILE A 100 6.56 -19.94 3.89
N LYS A 101 6.09 -20.01 5.14
CA LYS A 101 4.73 -19.66 5.54
C LYS A 101 4.59 -18.18 5.88
N SER A 102 5.71 -17.55 6.25
CA SER A 102 5.77 -16.14 6.59
C SER A 102 7.13 -15.54 6.23
N PRO A 103 7.24 -14.22 6.03
CA PRO A 103 8.54 -13.57 5.88
C PRO A 103 9.45 -13.73 7.11
N GLY A 104 8.86 -13.86 8.31
CA GLY A 104 9.59 -14.06 9.55
C GLY A 104 10.28 -15.43 9.63
N GLU A 105 9.67 -16.46 9.05
CA GLU A 105 10.27 -17.80 8.96
C GLU A 105 11.62 -17.78 8.24
N TYR A 106 11.74 -17.02 7.14
CA TYR A 106 13.04 -16.82 6.48
C TYR A 106 14.08 -16.22 7.42
N LEU A 107 13.73 -15.16 8.17
CA LEU A 107 14.68 -14.55 9.09
C LEU A 107 15.18 -15.53 10.16
N THR A 108 14.29 -16.38 10.65
CA THR A 108 14.65 -17.39 11.65
C THR A 108 15.58 -18.45 11.08
N ILE A 109 15.27 -19.00 9.91
CA ILE A 109 16.08 -20.01 9.24
C ILE A 109 17.45 -19.44 8.88
N ARG A 110 17.46 -18.21 8.34
CA ARG A 110 18.66 -17.56 7.83
C ARG A 110 19.56 -17.01 8.93
N PHE A 111 18.98 -16.30 9.91
CA PHE A 111 19.71 -15.52 10.90
C PHE A 111 19.39 -15.87 12.36
N GLY A 112 18.38 -16.71 12.63
CA GLY A 112 18.00 -17.12 13.97
C GLY A 112 16.97 -16.22 14.65
N GLU A 113 16.46 -16.68 15.80
CA GLU A 113 15.31 -16.07 16.52
C GLU A 113 15.57 -14.65 17.05
N ARG A 114 16.81 -14.34 17.44
CA ARG A 114 17.15 -12.98 17.90
C ARG A 114 16.94 -11.95 16.80
N SER A 115 17.31 -12.29 15.56
CA SER A 115 17.07 -11.44 14.39
C SER A 115 15.61 -11.28 14.11
N LEU A 116 14.81 -12.36 14.20
CA LEU A 116 13.37 -12.29 14.05
C LEU A 116 12.75 -11.33 15.07
N SER A 117 13.08 -11.50 16.35
CA SER A 117 12.51 -10.68 17.43
C SER A 117 12.84 -9.19 17.25
N PHE A 118 14.10 -8.88 16.94
CA PHE A 118 14.55 -7.50 16.72
C PHE A 118 13.90 -6.89 15.47
N TYR A 119 13.83 -7.66 14.39
CA TYR A 119 13.24 -7.26 13.13
C TYR A 119 11.70 -7.05 13.25
N THR A 120 11.03 -7.96 13.97
CA THR A 120 9.57 -7.85 14.20
C THR A 120 9.25 -6.61 15.04
N LEU A 121 10.00 -6.36 16.11
CA LEU A 121 9.78 -5.18 16.95
C LEU A 121 9.92 -3.88 16.15
N LEU A 122 11.00 -3.73 15.40
CA LEU A 122 11.26 -2.53 14.61
C LEU A 122 10.31 -2.42 13.42
N GLY A 123 9.95 -3.56 12.82
CA GLY A 123 8.97 -3.63 11.74
C GLY A 123 7.57 -3.21 12.18
N ILE A 124 7.11 -3.66 13.35
CA ILE A 124 5.83 -3.24 13.95
C ILE A 124 5.84 -1.74 14.21
N ILE A 125 6.93 -1.19 14.79
CA ILE A 125 7.04 0.24 15.05
C ILE A 125 7.04 1.02 13.74
N GLY A 126 7.95 0.73 12.82
CA GLY A 126 8.10 1.48 11.57
C GLY A 126 6.86 1.40 10.68
N ARG A 127 6.34 0.19 10.48
CA ARG A 127 5.13 0.00 9.69
C ARG A 127 3.87 0.48 10.39
N GLY A 128 3.82 0.38 11.71
CA GLY A 128 2.74 0.96 12.52
C GLY A 128 2.65 2.46 12.32
N PHE A 129 3.76 3.20 12.43
CA PHE A 129 3.79 4.64 12.14
C PHE A 129 3.43 4.95 10.69
N HIS A 130 4.02 4.26 9.72
CA HIS A 130 3.69 4.48 8.30
C HIS A 130 2.19 4.30 8.02
N THR A 131 1.60 3.24 8.57
CA THR A 131 0.17 2.94 8.40
C THR A 131 -0.72 3.94 9.15
N ALA A 132 -0.31 4.36 10.34
CA ALA A 132 -1.00 5.40 11.12
C ALA A 132 -1.02 6.74 10.37
N VAL A 133 0.09 7.12 9.72
CA VAL A 133 0.14 8.33 8.90
C VAL A 133 -0.77 8.22 7.68
N ALA A 134 -0.84 7.07 7.02
CA ALA A 134 -1.77 6.87 5.91
C ALA A 134 -3.23 7.01 6.35
N LEU A 135 -3.58 6.45 7.53
CA LEU A 135 -4.91 6.60 8.12
C LEU A 135 -5.22 8.05 8.52
N TYR A 136 -4.25 8.76 9.06
CA TYR A 136 -4.37 10.18 9.36
C TYR A 136 -4.56 11.02 8.08
N ALA A 137 -3.76 10.78 7.03
CA ALA A 137 -3.85 11.51 5.76
C ALA A 137 -5.23 11.39 5.12
N ILE A 138 -5.80 10.18 5.04
CA ILE A 138 -7.16 10.01 4.50
C ILE A 138 -8.22 10.65 5.40
N SER A 139 -7.99 10.72 6.70
CA SER A 139 -8.90 11.37 7.63
C SER A 139 -8.89 12.90 7.49
N ILE A 140 -7.76 13.51 7.10
CA ILE A 140 -7.69 14.92 6.68
C ILE A 140 -8.54 15.14 5.43
N VAL A 141 -8.39 14.29 4.40
CA VAL A 141 -9.20 14.37 3.18
C VAL A 141 -10.69 14.32 3.51
N MET A 142 -11.09 13.34 4.32
CA MET A 142 -12.46 13.20 4.77
C MET A 142 -12.95 14.42 5.56
N SER A 143 -12.12 14.95 6.46
CA SER A 143 -12.40 16.16 7.22
C SER A 143 -12.61 17.38 6.30
N THR A 144 -11.75 17.55 5.30
CA THR A 144 -11.85 18.69 4.35
C THR A 144 -13.15 18.67 3.56
N LEU A 145 -13.61 17.49 3.14
CA LEU A 145 -14.79 17.32 2.29
C LEU A 145 -16.11 17.26 3.07
N MET A 146 -16.09 16.84 4.34
CA MET A 146 -17.32 16.60 5.11
C MET A 146 -17.65 17.78 6.04
N VAL A 147 -18.58 18.63 5.60
CA VAL A 147 -19.18 19.70 6.41
C VAL A 147 -20.34 19.10 7.20
N LEU A 148 -20.38 19.36 8.49
CA LEU A 148 -21.41 18.86 9.40
C LEU A 148 -22.33 20.01 9.87
N PRO A 149 -23.57 19.72 10.26
CA PRO A 149 -24.47 20.71 10.85
C PRO A 149 -23.86 21.36 12.11
N GLU A 150 -24.23 22.63 12.36
CA GLU A 150 -23.81 23.32 13.57
C GLU A 150 -24.18 22.56 14.84
N GLY A 151 -23.25 22.46 15.78
CA GLY A 151 -23.42 21.73 17.03
C GLY A 151 -23.35 20.21 16.93
N HIS A 152 -23.00 19.64 15.76
CA HIS A 152 -22.84 18.20 15.63
C HIS A 152 -21.61 17.72 16.43
N PHE A 153 -21.76 16.67 17.25
CA PHE A 153 -20.73 16.19 18.17
C PHE A 153 -19.43 15.71 17.51
N MET A 154 -19.46 15.39 16.22
CA MET A 154 -18.27 15.04 15.44
C MET A 154 -17.65 16.24 14.73
N ALA A 155 -18.24 17.44 14.80
CA ALA A 155 -17.73 18.61 14.13
C ALA A 155 -16.55 19.22 14.92
N ALA A 156 -15.55 19.69 14.18
CA ALA A 156 -14.51 20.57 14.70
C ALA A 156 -15.03 22.03 14.74
N ALA A 157 -14.28 22.93 15.35
CA ALA A 157 -14.66 24.34 15.50
C ALA A 157 -14.93 25.08 14.16
N ASN A 158 -14.39 24.56 13.05
CA ASN A 158 -14.61 25.09 11.70
C ASN A 158 -15.84 24.50 10.98
N GLY A 159 -16.68 23.72 11.66
CA GLY A 159 -17.86 23.08 11.08
C GLY A 159 -17.59 21.85 10.22
N HIS A 160 -16.35 21.43 10.07
CA HIS A 160 -16.00 20.19 9.36
C HIS A 160 -15.89 18.99 10.29
N LEU A 161 -15.93 17.77 9.74
CA LEU A 161 -15.67 16.56 10.52
C LEU A 161 -14.30 16.67 11.22
N ALA A 162 -14.25 16.47 12.54
CA ALA A 162 -12.98 16.48 13.23
C ALA A 162 -12.14 15.25 12.80
N VAL A 163 -10.85 15.48 12.51
CA VAL A 163 -9.93 14.45 11.98
C VAL A 163 -9.89 13.19 12.86
N GLY A 164 -9.99 13.35 14.18
CA GLY A 164 -10.04 12.22 15.11
C GLY A 164 -11.23 11.28 14.87
N TRP A 165 -12.40 11.81 14.54
CA TRP A 165 -13.56 11.00 14.15
C TRP A 165 -13.36 10.29 12.83
N GLY A 166 -12.74 10.95 11.85
CA GLY A 166 -12.33 10.30 10.59
C GLY A 166 -11.42 9.09 10.83
N ILE A 167 -10.40 9.25 11.68
CA ILE A 167 -9.49 8.17 12.08
C ILE A 167 -10.25 7.01 12.73
N LEU A 168 -11.14 7.29 13.67
CA LEU A 168 -11.92 6.27 14.36
C LEU A 168 -12.85 5.51 13.40
N ILE A 169 -13.61 6.21 12.57
CA ILE A 169 -14.56 5.60 11.63
C ILE A 169 -13.80 4.69 10.65
N LEU A 170 -12.80 5.23 9.95
CA LEU A 170 -12.05 4.50 8.94
C LEU A 170 -11.22 3.37 9.55
N GLY A 171 -10.59 3.64 10.71
CA GLY A 171 -9.80 2.65 11.42
C GLY A 171 -10.62 1.46 11.89
N VAL A 172 -11.79 1.71 12.49
CA VAL A 172 -12.70 0.63 12.97
C VAL A 172 -13.24 -0.18 11.80
N ILE A 173 -13.69 0.47 10.71
CA ILE A 173 -14.16 -0.25 9.51
C ILE A 173 -13.07 -1.15 8.96
N THR A 174 -11.85 -0.62 8.81
CA THR A 174 -10.70 -1.39 8.30
C THR A 174 -10.40 -2.58 9.20
N LEU A 175 -10.38 -2.35 10.50
CA LEU A 175 -10.11 -3.38 11.49
C LEU A 175 -11.14 -4.52 11.42
N LEU A 176 -12.42 -4.18 11.35
CA LEU A 176 -13.51 -5.17 11.28
C LEU A 176 -13.38 -6.08 10.07
N TYR A 177 -13.24 -5.52 8.86
CA TYR A 177 -13.17 -6.37 7.67
C TYR A 177 -11.87 -7.18 7.58
N THR A 178 -10.76 -6.64 8.11
CA THR A 178 -9.46 -7.34 8.11
C THR A 178 -9.46 -8.53 9.09
N VAL A 179 -9.99 -8.34 10.29
CA VAL A 179 -10.10 -9.41 11.31
C VAL A 179 -10.99 -10.55 10.83
N LEU A 180 -12.08 -10.23 10.12
CA LEU A 180 -13.04 -11.22 9.62
C LEU A 180 -12.51 -11.99 8.40
N GLY A 181 -11.95 -11.29 7.42
CA GLY A 181 -11.72 -11.84 6.10
C GLY A 181 -10.33 -12.44 5.85
N GLY A 182 -9.32 -12.15 6.67
CA GLY A 182 -7.94 -12.61 6.46
C GLY A 182 -7.33 -12.13 5.13
N PHE A 183 -6.22 -12.74 4.71
CA PHE A 183 -5.46 -12.29 3.54
C PHE A 183 -6.20 -12.47 2.20
N LEU A 184 -7.00 -13.51 2.05
CA LEU A 184 -7.77 -13.72 0.82
C LEU A 184 -8.80 -12.60 0.62
N ALA A 185 -9.46 -12.15 1.70
CA ALA A 185 -10.37 -11.01 1.61
C ALA A 185 -9.63 -9.73 1.22
N VAL A 186 -8.43 -9.51 1.76
CA VAL A 186 -7.56 -8.38 1.36
C VAL A 186 -7.30 -8.41 -0.14
N LEU A 187 -6.86 -9.54 -0.70
CA LEU A 187 -6.62 -9.69 -2.13
C LEU A 187 -7.86 -9.37 -2.99
N MET A 188 -9.05 -9.84 -2.56
CA MET A 188 -10.30 -9.62 -3.30
C MET A 188 -10.76 -8.16 -3.21
N THR A 189 -10.71 -7.57 -2.02
CA THR A 189 -11.08 -6.16 -1.83
C THR A 189 -10.12 -5.23 -2.56
N ASP A 190 -8.82 -5.53 -2.62
CA ASP A 190 -7.83 -4.73 -3.35
C ASP A 190 -8.15 -4.59 -4.84
N VAL A 191 -8.71 -5.64 -5.47
CA VAL A 191 -9.13 -5.58 -6.88
C VAL A 191 -10.32 -4.65 -7.07
N ILE A 192 -11.32 -4.72 -6.19
CA ILE A 192 -12.48 -3.82 -6.21
C ILE A 192 -12.01 -2.39 -6.00
N GLN A 193 -11.16 -2.19 -5.01
CA GLN A 193 -10.56 -0.91 -4.66
C GLN A 193 -9.75 -0.32 -5.81
N PHE A 194 -8.95 -1.13 -6.50
CA PHE A 194 -8.24 -0.72 -7.69
C PHE A 194 -9.21 -0.29 -8.82
N GLY A 195 -10.31 -1.04 -9.02
CA GLY A 195 -11.32 -0.71 -10.00
C GLY A 195 -11.96 0.66 -9.75
N VAL A 196 -12.39 0.92 -8.52
CA VAL A 196 -12.94 2.23 -8.12
C VAL A 196 -11.92 3.34 -8.36
N LEU A 197 -10.70 3.15 -7.86
CA LEU A 197 -9.63 4.13 -7.94
C LEU A 197 -9.27 4.49 -9.37
N ILE A 198 -8.93 3.49 -10.20
CA ILE A 198 -8.42 3.73 -11.56
C ILE A 198 -9.48 4.41 -12.45
N THR A 199 -10.74 4.03 -12.26
CA THR A 199 -11.83 4.60 -13.07
C THR A 199 -11.98 6.09 -12.78
N VAL A 200 -12.14 6.47 -11.50
CA VAL A 200 -12.33 7.89 -11.15
C VAL A 200 -11.15 8.73 -11.59
N VAL A 201 -9.93 8.24 -11.39
CA VAL A 201 -8.74 9.03 -11.71
C VAL A 201 -8.51 9.17 -13.20
N ILE A 202 -8.83 8.16 -14.02
CA ILE A 202 -8.78 8.30 -15.49
C ILE A 202 -9.73 9.41 -15.96
N PHE A 203 -10.92 9.52 -15.37
CA PHE A 203 -11.86 10.59 -15.72
C PHE A 203 -11.45 11.97 -15.22
N MET A 204 -10.67 12.05 -14.15
CA MET A 204 -10.10 13.32 -13.69
C MET A 204 -9.19 13.98 -14.74
N ILE A 205 -8.56 13.20 -15.65
CA ILE A 205 -7.66 13.76 -16.67
C ILE A 205 -8.42 14.69 -17.64
N PRO A 206 -9.43 14.22 -18.41
CA PRO A 206 -10.13 15.10 -19.36
C PRO A 206 -10.86 16.24 -18.66
N LEU A 207 -11.40 16.03 -17.46
CA LEU A 207 -12.07 17.09 -16.71
C LEU A 207 -11.07 18.18 -16.26
N SER A 208 -9.92 17.77 -15.71
CA SER A 208 -8.86 18.69 -15.31
C SER A 208 -8.24 19.40 -16.53
N MET A 209 -8.08 18.67 -17.64
CA MET A 209 -7.58 19.26 -18.90
C MET A 209 -8.53 20.34 -19.43
N ASN A 210 -9.83 20.07 -19.41
CA ASN A 210 -10.84 21.05 -19.82
C ASN A 210 -10.84 22.27 -18.90
N ALA A 211 -10.71 22.08 -17.59
CA ALA A 211 -10.70 23.16 -16.61
C ALA A 211 -9.53 24.15 -16.77
N VAL A 212 -8.39 23.68 -17.30
CA VAL A 212 -7.23 24.54 -17.61
C VAL A 212 -7.25 25.08 -19.05
N GLY A 213 -8.30 24.85 -19.83
CA GLY A 213 -8.43 25.36 -21.21
C GLY A 213 -7.67 24.54 -22.26
N GLY A 214 -7.39 23.27 -21.99
CA GLY A 214 -6.75 22.34 -22.92
C GLY A 214 -5.24 22.21 -22.74
N LEU A 215 -4.64 21.32 -23.53
CA LEU A 215 -3.21 20.96 -23.43
C LEU A 215 -2.30 22.15 -23.76
N ASP A 216 -2.63 22.91 -24.79
CA ASP A 216 -1.80 24.04 -25.22
C ASP A 216 -1.72 25.11 -24.13
N ASN A 217 -2.85 25.43 -23.50
CA ASN A 217 -2.90 26.38 -22.39
C ASN A 217 -2.18 25.83 -21.15
N PHE A 218 -2.34 24.54 -20.87
CA PHE A 218 -1.64 23.87 -19.76
C PHE A 218 -0.10 23.96 -19.94
N ILE A 219 0.41 23.79 -21.16
CA ILE A 219 1.84 23.89 -21.43
C ILE A 219 2.30 25.36 -21.36
N ALA A 220 1.54 26.28 -21.96
CA ALA A 220 1.90 27.69 -22.05
C ALA A 220 1.89 28.42 -20.69
N SER A 221 1.01 28.05 -19.78
CA SER A 221 0.83 28.69 -18.46
C SER A 221 1.60 27.99 -17.33
N ALA A 222 2.33 26.91 -17.63
CA ALA A 222 3.11 26.19 -16.64
C ALA A 222 4.29 27.04 -16.13
N PRO A 223 4.62 26.97 -14.83
CA PRO A 223 5.80 27.62 -14.27
C PRO A 223 7.10 27.14 -14.93
N ASP A 224 8.13 28.00 -14.94
CA ASP A 224 9.45 27.64 -15.46
C ASP A 224 9.99 26.37 -14.79
N GLY A 225 10.48 25.43 -15.61
CA GLY A 225 11.02 24.17 -15.13
C GLY A 225 9.98 23.13 -14.68
N TYR A 226 8.68 23.39 -14.86
CA TYR A 226 7.60 22.51 -14.37
C TYR A 226 7.60 21.10 -15.01
N PHE A 227 8.12 20.99 -16.23
CA PHE A 227 8.26 19.73 -16.96
C PHE A 227 9.67 19.12 -16.86
N THR A 228 10.56 19.69 -16.05
CA THR A 228 11.88 19.10 -15.81
C THR A 228 11.76 17.85 -14.93
N PRO A 229 12.57 16.81 -15.17
CA PRO A 229 12.51 15.58 -14.38
C PRO A 229 13.18 15.69 -12.99
N PHE A 230 13.89 16.79 -12.73
CA PHE A 230 14.63 17.04 -11.50
C PHE A 230 14.38 18.44 -10.96
N SER A 231 14.54 18.60 -9.65
CA SER A 231 14.47 19.90 -8.97
C SER A 231 15.60 20.04 -7.94
N ALA A 232 15.74 21.25 -7.36
CA ALA A 232 16.69 21.47 -6.27
C ALA A 232 16.35 20.61 -5.03
N GLU A 233 15.06 20.37 -4.78
CA GLU A 233 14.56 19.52 -3.69
C GLU A 233 14.81 18.03 -3.96
N TYR A 234 14.67 17.59 -5.24
CA TYR A 234 14.82 16.21 -5.70
C TYR A 234 15.81 16.15 -6.87
N PRO A 235 17.13 16.24 -6.62
CA PRO A 235 18.14 16.20 -7.67
C PRO A 235 18.30 14.79 -8.26
N TRP A 236 18.96 14.67 -9.43
CA TRP A 236 19.13 13.40 -10.15
C TRP A 236 19.75 12.28 -9.29
N PHE A 237 20.72 12.60 -8.45
CA PHE A 237 21.37 11.62 -7.57
C PHE A 237 20.45 11.15 -6.44
N TRP A 238 19.51 11.99 -5.98
CA TRP A 238 18.46 11.56 -5.05
C TRP A 238 17.54 10.52 -5.71
N MET A 239 17.23 10.65 -7.00
CA MET A 239 16.41 9.67 -7.73
C MET A 239 17.09 8.29 -7.79
N ILE A 240 18.42 8.23 -7.88
CA ILE A 240 19.19 6.98 -7.79
C ILE A 240 19.06 6.36 -6.40
N LEU A 241 19.20 7.16 -5.34
CA LEU A 241 19.02 6.68 -3.97
C LEU A 241 17.58 6.18 -3.76
N TRP A 242 16.60 6.91 -4.28
CA TRP A 242 15.18 6.56 -4.22
C TRP A 242 14.88 5.24 -4.95
N PHE A 243 15.53 4.99 -6.10
CA PHE A 243 15.44 3.71 -6.79
C PHE A 243 15.93 2.54 -5.92
N PHE A 244 17.07 2.68 -5.26
CA PHE A 244 17.60 1.63 -4.38
C PHE A 244 16.74 1.44 -3.13
N VAL A 245 16.32 2.52 -2.46
CA VAL A 245 15.38 2.44 -1.31
C VAL A 245 14.16 1.63 -1.69
N ASN A 246 13.52 1.97 -2.82
CA ASN A 246 12.30 1.27 -3.25
C ASN A 246 12.57 -0.16 -3.71
N SER A 247 13.72 -0.44 -4.33
CA SER A 247 14.10 -1.80 -4.70
C SER A 247 14.24 -2.71 -3.48
N PHE A 248 14.84 -2.23 -2.40
CA PHE A 248 14.93 -2.98 -1.16
C PHE A 248 13.58 -3.07 -0.43
N THR A 249 12.79 -2.01 -0.45
CA THR A 249 11.45 -1.99 0.16
C THR A 249 10.52 -2.98 -0.55
N ILE A 250 10.36 -2.86 -1.87
CA ILE A 250 9.51 -3.76 -2.67
C ILE A 250 10.04 -5.20 -2.59
N GLY A 251 11.36 -5.37 -2.49
CA GLY A 251 12.03 -6.66 -2.43
C GLY A 251 12.01 -7.35 -1.06
N GLY A 252 11.89 -6.62 0.04
CA GLY A 252 12.10 -7.16 1.39
C GLY A 252 11.03 -6.83 2.41
N ASP A 253 10.15 -5.88 2.14
CA ASP A 253 9.09 -5.53 3.05
C ASP A 253 8.01 -6.62 3.10
N TRP A 254 7.63 -6.99 4.28
CA TRP A 254 6.81 -8.17 4.55
C TRP A 254 5.44 -8.16 3.86
N PRO A 255 4.70 -7.06 3.75
CA PRO A 255 3.46 -7.04 2.96
C PRO A 255 3.67 -7.46 1.50
N PHE A 256 4.78 -7.09 0.88
CA PHE A 256 5.08 -7.49 -0.51
C PHE A 256 5.54 -8.94 -0.59
N VAL A 257 6.46 -9.35 0.32
CA VAL A 257 6.92 -10.74 0.39
C VAL A 257 5.76 -11.71 0.59
N GLN A 258 4.77 -11.36 1.44
CA GLN A 258 3.56 -12.16 1.64
C GLN A 258 2.82 -12.42 0.32
N ARG A 259 2.77 -11.43 -0.57
CA ARG A 259 2.13 -11.58 -1.89
C ARG A 259 2.96 -12.45 -2.83
N TYR A 260 4.28 -12.36 -2.79
CA TYR A 260 5.15 -13.25 -3.59
C TYR A 260 5.04 -14.71 -3.18
N ILE A 261 4.89 -15.00 -1.89
CA ILE A 261 4.74 -16.37 -1.40
C ILE A 261 3.31 -16.94 -1.52
N SER A 262 2.32 -16.10 -1.84
CA SER A 262 0.90 -16.48 -1.95
C SER A 262 0.51 -17.04 -3.31
N VAL A 263 1.36 -16.94 -4.33
CA VAL A 263 1.10 -17.43 -5.69
C VAL A 263 1.58 -18.88 -5.89
N PRO A 264 1.08 -19.61 -6.91
CA PRO A 264 1.42 -21.01 -7.13
C PRO A 264 2.88 -21.27 -7.51
N THR A 265 3.47 -20.43 -8.38
CA THR A 265 4.80 -20.68 -8.97
C THR A 265 5.75 -19.48 -8.82
N THR A 266 7.05 -19.72 -9.02
CA THR A 266 8.06 -18.64 -9.06
C THR A 266 7.84 -17.71 -10.27
N SER A 267 7.38 -18.28 -11.39
CA SER A 267 6.98 -17.51 -12.58
C SER A 267 5.82 -16.56 -12.27
N ASP A 268 4.82 -17.01 -11.53
CA ASP A 268 3.70 -16.18 -11.11
C ASP A 268 4.13 -15.05 -10.17
N ALA A 269 5.08 -15.32 -9.26
CA ALA A 269 5.66 -14.27 -8.41
C ALA A 269 6.38 -13.19 -9.24
N ARG A 270 7.13 -13.59 -10.28
CA ARG A 270 7.78 -12.63 -11.20
C ARG A 270 6.75 -11.83 -11.99
N LYS A 271 5.74 -12.51 -12.59
CA LYS A 271 4.67 -11.85 -13.35
C LYS A 271 3.89 -10.85 -12.50
N SER A 272 3.57 -11.20 -11.24
CA SER A 272 2.87 -10.29 -10.33
C SER A 272 3.67 -9.00 -10.09
N THR A 273 4.99 -9.12 -9.91
CA THR A 273 5.87 -7.98 -9.68
C THR A 273 6.08 -7.15 -10.96
N TYR A 274 6.14 -7.81 -12.14
CA TYR A 274 6.21 -7.10 -13.43
C TYR A 274 4.93 -6.32 -13.72
N LEU A 275 3.76 -6.85 -13.33
CA LEU A 275 2.49 -6.11 -13.43
C LEU A 275 2.56 -4.81 -12.62
N VAL A 276 3.08 -4.86 -11.39
CA VAL A 276 3.31 -3.65 -10.58
C VAL A 276 4.24 -2.68 -11.31
N GLY A 277 5.32 -3.20 -11.90
CA GLY A 277 6.26 -2.40 -12.70
C GLY A 277 5.58 -1.66 -13.85
N VAL A 278 4.78 -2.36 -14.64
CA VAL A 278 4.03 -1.76 -15.75
C VAL A 278 3.05 -0.70 -15.25
N LEU A 279 2.29 -1.01 -14.21
CA LEU A 279 1.34 -0.06 -13.64
C LEU A 279 2.04 1.23 -13.16
N TYR A 280 3.15 1.13 -12.42
CA TYR A 280 3.91 2.30 -11.95
C TYR A 280 4.69 3.05 -13.05
N LEU A 281 4.87 2.48 -14.24
CA LEU A 281 5.38 3.26 -15.38
C LEU A 281 4.27 4.07 -16.06
N LEU A 282 3.04 3.56 -16.06
CA LEU A 282 1.94 4.19 -16.80
C LEU A 282 1.13 5.17 -15.94
N THR A 283 0.90 4.84 -14.66
CA THR A 283 -0.10 5.53 -13.86
C THR A 283 0.36 6.81 -13.14
N PRO A 284 1.63 7.10 -12.84
CA PRO A 284 2.02 8.31 -12.12
C PRO A 284 1.58 9.60 -12.81
N LEU A 285 1.65 9.68 -14.12
CA LEU A 285 1.13 10.85 -14.84
C LEU A 285 -0.39 10.98 -14.65
N ILE A 286 -1.11 9.86 -14.67
CA ILE A 286 -2.56 9.83 -14.47
C ILE A 286 -2.93 10.33 -13.07
N TRP A 287 -2.19 9.86 -12.04
CA TRP A 287 -2.45 10.25 -10.65
C TRP A 287 -2.13 11.71 -10.35
N TYR A 288 -1.06 12.25 -10.91
CA TYR A 288 -0.55 13.57 -10.52
C TYR A 288 -1.04 14.71 -11.40
N PHE A 289 -1.53 14.41 -12.60
CA PHE A 289 -2.00 15.43 -13.55
C PHE A 289 -3.06 16.38 -12.96
N PRO A 290 -4.11 15.92 -12.23
CA PRO A 290 -5.09 16.83 -11.64
C PRO A 290 -4.49 17.86 -10.68
N ALA A 291 -3.53 17.45 -9.85
CA ALA A 291 -2.83 18.37 -8.94
C ALA A 291 -1.92 19.35 -9.72
N MET A 292 -1.26 18.87 -10.79
CA MET A 292 -0.48 19.73 -11.69
C MET A 292 -1.36 20.79 -12.38
N ALA A 293 -2.53 20.39 -12.85
CA ALA A 293 -3.49 21.27 -13.47
C ALA A 293 -4.03 22.33 -12.48
N PHE A 294 -4.29 21.92 -11.24
CA PHE A 294 -4.80 22.84 -10.20
C PHE A 294 -3.83 23.96 -9.86
N ARG A 295 -2.52 23.75 -10.01
CA ARG A 295 -1.51 24.81 -9.86
C ARG A 295 -1.77 26.01 -10.74
N GLN A 296 -2.32 25.81 -11.94
CA GLN A 296 -2.61 26.89 -12.89
C GLN A 296 -3.92 27.59 -12.59
N ILE A 297 -4.88 26.92 -11.94
CA ILE A 297 -6.16 27.50 -11.56
C ILE A 297 -6.01 28.33 -10.28
N VAL A 298 -5.33 27.77 -9.26
CA VAL A 298 -5.10 28.42 -7.97
C VAL A 298 -3.62 28.28 -7.59
N PRO A 299 -2.76 29.26 -7.94
CA PRO A 299 -1.30 29.18 -7.73
C PRO A 299 -0.85 29.08 -6.27
N ASP A 300 -1.64 29.61 -5.33
CA ASP A 300 -1.28 29.74 -3.91
C ASP A 300 -2.10 28.80 -3.00
N ALA A 301 -2.66 27.72 -3.57
CA ALA A 301 -3.38 26.73 -2.78
C ALA A 301 -2.42 25.91 -1.89
N ASN A 302 -2.97 25.34 -0.81
CA ASN A 302 -2.22 24.36 -0.03
C ASN A 302 -1.89 23.12 -0.89
N PRO A 303 -0.60 22.82 -1.12
CA PRO A 303 -0.20 21.70 -1.98
C PRO A 303 -0.80 20.35 -1.57
N GLU A 304 -0.92 20.08 -0.27
CA GLU A 304 -1.49 18.82 0.24
C GLU A 304 -2.98 18.67 -0.06
N GLN A 305 -3.68 19.76 -0.35
CA GLN A 305 -5.11 19.78 -0.69
C GLN A 305 -5.37 19.90 -2.19
N ALA A 306 -4.35 20.16 -3.01
CA ALA A 306 -4.48 20.49 -4.42
C ALA A 306 -5.30 19.47 -5.22
N TYR A 307 -5.04 18.19 -5.02
CA TYR A 307 -5.79 17.12 -5.70
C TYR A 307 -7.28 17.10 -5.31
N ILE A 308 -7.56 17.32 -4.02
CA ILE A 308 -8.93 17.29 -3.47
C ILE A 308 -9.71 18.50 -3.96
N LEU A 309 -9.09 19.68 -3.92
CA LEU A 309 -9.70 20.92 -4.40
C LEU A 309 -9.95 20.87 -5.92
N MET A 310 -9.05 20.26 -6.69
CA MET A 310 -9.30 19.99 -8.10
C MET A 310 -10.48 19.06 -8.30
N SER A 311 -10.60 18.01 -7.49
CA SER A 311 -11.73 17.10 -7.55
C SER A 311 -13.06 17.80 -7.25
N GLU A 312 -13.11 18.67 -6.26
CA GLU A 312 -14.30 19.50 -5.97
C GLU A 312 -14.62 20.49 -7.09
N HIS A 313 -13.59 21.01 -7.77
CA HIS A 313 -13.76 21.97 -8.86
C HIS A 313 -14.35 21.36 -10.12
N VAL A 314 -13.99 20.10 -10.45
CA VAL A 314 -14.36 19.46 -11.73
C VAL A 314 -15.41 18.37 -11.62
N LEU A 315 -15.63 17.79 -10.45
CA LEU A 315 -16.58 16.69 -10.27
C LEU A 315 -17.97 17.21 -9.89
N ILE A 316 -18.99 16.60 -10.47
CA ILE A 316 -20.38 16.84 -10.09
C ILE A 316 -20.71 16.19 -8.73
N LYS A 317 -21.86 16.56 -8.19
CA LYS A 317 -22.42 16.00 -6.96
C LYS A 317 -22.57 14.49 -7.07
N GLY A 318 -22.17 13.74 -6.05
CA GLY A 318 -22.10 12.27 -6.04
C GLY A 318 -20.75 11.73 -6.47
N MET A 319 -20.04 12.37 -7.40
CA MET A 319 -18.71 11.92 -7.85
C MET A 319 -17.60 12.28 -6.85
N VAL A 320 -17.77 13.32 -6.07
CA VAL A 320 -16.86 13.65 -4.94
C VAL A 320 -16.88 12.51 -3.92
N GLY A 321 -18.05 11.92 -3.65
CA GLY A 321 -18.18 10.74 -2.81
C GLY A 321 -17.46 9.51 -3.37
N VAL A 322 -17.55 9.28 -4.70
CA VAL A 322 -16.80 8.20 -5.37
C VAL A 322 -15.30 8.45 -5.29
N MET A 323 -14.85 9.70 -5.47
CA MET A 323 -13.44 10.06 -5.34
C MET A 323 -12.92 9.85 -3.91
N LEU A 324 -13.68 10.26 -2.91
CA LEU A 324 -13.34 9.97 -1.51
C LEU A 324 -13.29 8.47 -1.24
N ALA A 325 -14.27 7.69 -1.73
CA ALA A 325 -14.26 6.23 -1.63
C ALA A 325 -13.02 5.62 -2.30
N ALA A 326 -12.57 6.14 -3.45
CA ALA A 326 -11.35 5.71 -4.13
C ALA A 326 -10.09 5.98 -3.28
N MET A 327 -9.96 7.17 -2.70
CA MET A 327 -8.84 7.52 -1.83
C MET A 327 -8.84 6.70 -0.52
N VAL A 328 -10.02 6.51 0.07
CA VAL A 328 -10.21 5.62 1.22
C VAL A 328 -9.78 4.21 0.87
N SER A 329 -10.19 3.70 -0.30
CA SER A 329 -9.83 2.37 -0.80
C SER A 329 -8.33 2.13 -0.78
N ALA A 330 -7.58 3.05 -1.35
CA ALA A 330 -6.13 2.98 -1.42
C ALA A 330 -5.49 2.86 -0.02
N THR A 331 -5.99 3.65 0.93
CA THR A 331 -5.48 3.62 2.30
C THR A 331 -5.87 2.35 3.04
N LEU A 332 -7.11 1.89 2.89
CA LEU A 332 -7.59 0.68 3.55
C LEU A 332 -6.81 -0.56 3.11
N SER A 333 -6.43 -0.65 1.83
CA SER A 333 -5.55 -1.72 1.32
C SER A 333 -4.19 -1.74 2.03
N THR A 334 -3.56 -0.58 2.19
CA THR A 334 -2.28 -0.46 2.90
C THR A 334 -2.41 -0.86 4.38
N VAL A 335 -3.46 -0.42 5.06
CA VAL A 335 -3.71 -0.73 6.48
C VAL A 335 -3.98 -2.22 6.66
N SER A 336 -4.89 -2.80 5.88
CA SER A 336 -5.28 -4.21 5.99
C SER A 336 -4.13 -5.15 5.62
N GLY A 337 -3.33 -4.81 4.58
CA GLY A 337 -2.14 -5.55 4.21
C GLY A 337 -1.09 -5.59 5.32
N THR A 338 -0.85 -4.45 5.98
CA THR A 338 0.07 -4.36 7.13
C THR A 338 -0.45 -5.19 8.31
N LEU A 339 -1.71 -5.04 8.69
CA LEU A 339 -2.31 -5.80 9.79
C LEU A 339 -2.20 -7.31 9.56
N ASN A 340 -2.50 -7.76 8.34
CA ASN A 340 -2.51 -9.18 8.02
C ASN A 340 -1.11 -9.81 8.09
N VAL A 341 -0.08 -9.16 7.54
CA VAL A 341 1.28 -9.71 7.55
C VAL A 341 1.89 -9.78 8.94
N PHE A 342 1.68 -8.76 9.78
CA PHE A 342 2.20 -8.80 11.15
C PHE A 342 1.43 -9.78 12.03
N ALA A 343 0.12 -9.96 11.80
CA ALA A 343 -0.65 -11.02 12.43
C ALA A 343 -0.15 -12.41 12.02
N ASN A 344 0.22 -12.59 10.75
CA ASN A 344 0.83 -13.82 10.25
C ASN A 344 2.13 -14.15 11.01
N VAL A 345 3.08 -13.21 11.00
CA VAL A 345 4.37 -13.41 11.67
C VAL A 345 4.20 -13.66 13.18
N PHE A 346 3.36 -12.88 13.85
CA PHE A 346 3.10 -13.10 15.26
C PHE A 346 2.50 -14.48 15.53
N THR A 347 1.52 -14.90 14.73
CA THR A 347 0.80 -16.16 14.92
C THR A 347 1.70 -17.36 14.65
N TYR A 348 2.43 -17.38 13.54
CA TYR A 348 3.26 -18.54 13.18
C TYR A 348 4.63 -18.52 13.86
N ASP A 349 5.34 -17.37 13.78
CA ASP A 349 6.75 -17.34 14.12
C ASP A 349 7.01 -17.06 15.60
N ILE A 350 6.07 -16.41 16.29
CA ILE A 350 6.22 -16.10 17.72
C ILE A 350 5.34 -17.01 18.57
N TYR A 351 4.00 -16.99 18.35
CA TYR A 351 3.07 -17.73 19.18
C TYR A 351 3.09 -19.24 18.88
N GLY A 352 2.93 -19.64 17.62
CA GLY A 352 2.83 -21.03 17.22
C GLY A 352 4.10 -21.85 17.52
N ARG A 353 5.28 -21.20 17.50
CA ARG A 353 6.54 -21.86 17.90
C ARG A 353 6.63 -22.14 19.39
N LYS A 354 6.10 -21.22 20.22
CA LYS A 354 6.09 -21.37 21.69
C LYS A 354 5.01 -22.34 22.15
N HIS A 355 3.98 -22.55 21.34
CA HIS A 355 2.79 -23.35 21.63
C HIS A 355 2.51 -24.33 20.48
N PRO A 356 3.40 -25.33 20.25
CA PRO A 356 3.24 -26.30 19.15
C PRO A 356 2.01 -27.20 19.30
N GLU A 357 1.46 -27.27 20.51
CA GLU A 357 0.22 -28.00 20.86
C GLU A 357 -1.05 -27.31 20.34
N VAL A 358 -0.97 -26.04 19.93
CA VAL A 358 -2.14 -25.29 19.47
C VAL A 358 -2.51 -25.68 18.04
N GLY A 359 -3.71 -26.23 17.88
CA GLY A 359 -4.23 -26.61 16.56
C GLY A 359 -4.65 -25.38 15.72
N GLU A 360 -5.02 -25.64 14.45
CA GLU A 360 -5.37 -24.64 13.44
C GLU A 360 -6.41 -23.61 13.93
N LYS A 361 -7.45 -24.06 14.63
CA LYS A 361 -8.49 -23.15 15.19
C LYS A 361 -7.91 -22.16 16.20
N GLY A 362 -6.96 -22.62 17.02
CA GLY A 362 -6.27 -21.77 17.99
C GLY A 362 -5.38 -20.74 17.31
N LEU A 363 -4.64 -21.13 16.27
CA LEU A 363 -3.82 -20.20 15.48
C LEU A 363 -4.68 -19.13 14.79
N ILE A 364 -5.81 -19.51 14.18
CA ILE A 364 -6.73 -18.54 13.57
C ILE A 364 -7.25 -17.55 14.61
N ARG A 365 -7.65 -18.03 15.81
CA ARG A 365 -8.13 -17.16 16.90
C ARG A 365 -7.04 -16.19 17.37
N THR A 366 -5.83 -16.69 17.59
CA THR A 366 -4.68 -15.86 17.99
C THR A 366 -4.37 -14.79 16.94
N GLY A 367 -4.38 -15.16 15.65
CA GLY A 367 -4.18 -14.22 14.56
C GLY A 367 -5.22 -13.08 14.56
N ARG A 368 -6.50 -13.42 14.78
CA ARG A 368 -7.58 -12.42 14.87
C ARG A 368 -7.40 -11.48 16.07
N ILE A 369 -7.04 -12.03 17.24
CA ILE A 369 -6.78 -11.23 18.45
C ILE A 369 -5.61 -10.27 18.21
N PHE A 370 -4.52 -10.76 17.60
CA PHE A 370 -3.36 -9.93 17.32
C PHE A 370 -3.66 -8.86 16.26
N THR A 371 -4.40 -9.20 15.20
CA THR A 371 -4.87 -8.23 14.20
C THR A 371 -5.67 -7.11 14.86
N PHE A 372 -6.57 -7.47 15.78
CA PHE A 372 -7.37 -6.49 16.53
C PHE A 372 -6.50 -5.59 17.40
N ALA A 373 -5.61 -6.17 18.21
CA ALA A 373 -4.74 -5.42 19.13
C ALA A 373 -3.79 -4.48 18.36
N PHE A 374 -3.19 -4.97 17.27
CA PHE A 374 -2.28 -4.17 16.45
C PHE A 374 -3.02 -3.04 15.70
N GLY A 375 -4.23 -3.33 15.17
CA GLY A 375 -5.06 -2.31 14.53
C GLY A 375 -5.52 -1.22 15.51
N ALA A 376 -5.89 -1.59 16.73
CA ALA A 376 -6.19 -0.62 17.79
C ALA A 376 -4.98 0.27 18.12
N ALA A 377 -3.77 -0.31 18.16
CA ALA A 377 -2.54 0.45 18.35
C ALA A 377 -2.26 1.43 17.18
N ILE A 378 -2.51 1.03 15.92
CA ILE A 378 -2.39 1.91 14.75
C ILE A 378 -3.38 3.07 14.83
N ILE A 379 -4.63 2.82 15.23
CA ILE A 379 -5.64 3.87 15.42
C ILE A 379 -5.17 4.86 16.50
N ALA A 380 -4.69 4.35 17.63
CA ALA A 380 -4.16 5.19 18.71
C ALA A 380 -2.96 6.04 18.25
N LEU A 381 -2.01 5.45 17.50
CA LEU A 381 -0.89 6.18 16.91
C LEU A 381 -1.37 7.27 15.94
N ALA A 382 -2.37 6.98 15.09
CA ALA A 382 -2.92 7.94 14.14
C ALA A 382 -3.53 9.16 14.85
N LEU A 383 -4.20 8.96 15.98
CA LEU A 383 -4.75 10.03 16.82
C LEU A 383 -3.67 10.93 17.46
N LEU A 384 -2.45 10.43 17.60
CA LEU A 384 -1.32 11.18 18.17
C LEU A 384 -0.54 11.98 17.11
N ILE A 385 -0.68 11.70 15.82
CA ILE A 385 0.08 12.34 14.73
C ILE A 385 -0.07 13.86 14.68
N PRO A 386 -1.27 14.47 14.89
CA PRO A 386 -1.42 15.93 14.91
C PRO A 386 -0.49 16.62 15.91
N TYR A 387 -0.25 15.97 17.03
CA TYR A 387 0.60 16.48 18.11
C TYR A 387 2.11 16.31 17.83
N ALA A 388 2.47 15.53 16.84
CA ALA A 388 3.87 15.24 16.45
C ALA A 388 4.40 16.11 15.29
N GLY A 389 3.66 17.14 14.87
CA GLY A 389 4.12 18.11 13.86
C GLY A 389 3.74 17.82 12.40
N GLY A 390 2.79 16.90 12.16
CA GLY A 390 2.17 16.64 10.86
C GLY A 390 2.70 15.44 10.10
N ALA A 391 1.96 15.04 9.06
CA ALA A 391 2.16 13.79 8.35
C ALA A 391 3.43 13.76 7.49
N GLU A 392 3.71 14.84 6.76
CA GLU A 392 4.82 14.88 5.78
C GLU A 392 6.19 14.62 6.43
N LYS A 393 6.45 15.29 7.55
CA LYS A 393 7.72 15.14 8.27
C LYS A 393 7.93 13.72 8.79
N ILE A 394 6.85 13.07 9.23
CA ILE A 394 6.92 11.71 9.81
C ILE A 394 7.09 10.67 8.72
N VAL A 395 6.37 10.78 7.59
CA VAL A 395 6.40 9.76 6.53
C VAL A 395 7.79 9.59 5.94
N VAL A 396 8.41 10.67 5.49
CA VAL A 396 9.72 10.60 4.83
C VAL A 396 10.76 10.06 5.81
N THR A 397 10.73 10.55 7.05
CA THR A 397 11.66 10.13 8.10
C THR A 397 11.52 8.66 8.46
N VAL A 398 10.28 8.18 8.66
CA VAL A 398 10.03 6.78 9.02
C VAL A 398 10.39 5.84 7.86
N LEU A 399 10.03 6.20 6.62
CA LEU A 399 10.34 5.39 5.44
C LEU A 399 11.85 5.22 5.24
N THR A 400 12.59 6.29 5.35
CA THR A 400 14.03 6.24 5.09
C THR A 400 14.82 5.74 6.29
N MET A 401 14.52 6.22 7.50
CA MET A 401 15.35 5.94 8.68
C MET A 401 14.99 4.68 9.46
N ILE A 402 13.76 4.16 9.31
CA ILE A 402 13.36 2.92 9.99
C ILE A 402 13.28 1.77 9.00
N ILE A 403 12.64 2.01 7.85
CA ILE A 403 12.30 0.96 6.89
C ILE A 403 13.52 0.54 6.06
N GLY A 404 14.32 1.49 5.58
CA GLY A 404 15.53 1.19 4.81
C GLY A 404 16.52 0.28 5.55
N PRO A 405 16.98 0.65 6.75
CA PRO A 405 17.89 -0.18 7.56
C PRO A 405 17.33 -1.57 7.90
N LEU A 406 16.01 -1.72 7.89
CA LEU A 406 15.35 -2.99 8.17
C LEU A 406 15.45 -3.94 6.96
N TYR A 407 15.15 -3.47 5.75
CA TYR A 407 15.02 -4.37 4.60
C TYR A 407 16.33 -4.65 3.87
N ILE A 408 17.26 -3.70 3.83
CA ILE A 408 18.53 -3.90 3.13
C ILE A 408 19.29 -5.12 3.65
N PRO A 409 19.48 -5.32 4.97
CA PRO A 409 20.20 -6.50 5.47
C PRO A 409 19.48 -7.82 5.21
N SER A 410 18.14 -7.85 5.28
CA SER A 410 17.38 -9.06 5.03
C SER A 410 17.42 -9.48 3.57
N VAL A 411 17.28 -8.54 2.64
CA VAL A 411 17.39 -8.77 1.20
C VAL A 411 18.81 -9.17 0.81
N TRP A 412 19.82 -8.49 1.36
CA TRP A 412 21.23 -8.85 1.15
C TRP A 412 21.50 -10.31 1.55
N GLY A 413 20.91 -10.73 2.68
CA GLY A 413 21.04 -12.12 3.18
C GLY A 413 20.49 -13.20 2.24
N VAL A 414 19.57 -12.86 1.32
CA VAL A 414 19.09 -13.81 0.29
C VAL A 414 20.19 -14.18 -0.70
N PHE A 415 21.14 -13.28 -0.92
CA PHE A 415 22.23 -13.47 -1.90
C PHE A 415 23.57 -13.81 -1.25
N SER A 416 23.81 -13.36 -0.04
CA SER A 416 25.11 -13.53 0.64
C SER A 416 25.24 -14.88 1.31
N LYS A 417 26.35 -15.60 1.01
CA LYS A 417 26.77 -16.83 1.71
C LYS A 417 27.51 -16.56 3.02
N ARG A 418 27.88 -15.30 3.28
CA ARG A 418 28.83 -14.94 4.35
C ARG A 418 28.22 -14.11 5.46
N LEU A 419 27.08 -13.48 5.20
CA LEU A 419 26.43 -12.60 6.15
C LEU A 419 25.87 -13.40 7.32
N THR A 420 26.39 -13.13 8.53
CA THR A 420 25.97 -13.79 9.78
C THR A 420 24.91 -12.95 10.50
N GLN A 421 24.27 -13.54 11.51
CA GLN A 421 23.38 -12.82 12.44
C GLN A 421 24.05 -11.59 13.06
N LYS A 422 25.33 -11.71 13.47
CA LYS A 422 26.07 -10.58 14.05
C LYS A 422 26.21 -9.43 13.04
N HIS A 423 26.56 -9.74 11.80
CA HIS A 423 26.69 -8.73 10.74
C HIS A 423 25.37 -7.98 10.51
N LEU A 424 24.25 -8.73 10.40
CA LEU A 424 22.92 -8.15 10.22
C LEU A 424 22.56 -7.20 11.36
N LEU A 425 22.64 -7.66 12.61
CA LEU A 425 22.29 -6.86 13.77
C LEU A 425 23.21 -5.64 13.93
N THR A 426 24.52 -5.80 13.70
CA THR A 426 25.49 -4.70 13.80
C THR A 426 25.20 -3.63 12.74
N ALA A 427 24.95 -4.02 11.48
CA ALA A 427 24.60 -3.09 10.43
C ALA A 427 23.32 -2.31 10.77
N MET A 428 22.30 -2.99 11.27
CA MET A 428 21.06 -2.36 11.70
C MET A 428 21.29 -1.36 12.86
N ILE A 429 21.97 -1.78 13.93
CA ILE A 429 22.22 -0.94 15.11
C ILE A 429 23.00 0.32 14.73
N ILE A 430 24.08 0.19 13.93
CA ILE A 430 24.87 1.34 13.49
C ILE A 430 24.01 2.29 12.64
N THR A 431 23.20 1.73 11.71
CA THR A 431 22.36 2.57 10.84
C THR A 431 21.28 3.29 11.64
N TYR A 432 20.67 2.64 12.65
CA TYR A 432 19.70 3.31 13.52
C TYR A 432 20.37 4.38 14.40
N ALA A 433 21.59 4.17 14.85
CA ALA A 433 22.34 5.21 15.56
C ALA A 433 22.61 6.43 14.66
N CYS A 434 22.99 6.20 13.39
CA CYS A 434 23.08 7.28 12.39
C CYS A 434 21.72 7.93 12.14
N GLY A 435 20.63 7.15 12.13
CA GLY A 435 19.26 7.63 11.98
C GLY A 435 18.84 8.59 13.10
N ILE A 436 19.23 8.32 14.35
CA ILE A 436 19.00 9.24 15.49
C ILE A 436 19.68 10.59 15.24
N PHE A 437 20.91 10.59 14.70
CA PHE A 437 21.58 11.83 14.29
C PHE A 437 20.81 12.55 13.18
N GLY A 438 20.34 11.84 12.17
CA GLY A 438 19.50 12.39 11.09
C GLY A 438 18.19 12.99 11.61
N LEU A 439 17.56 12.37 12.62
CA LEU A 439 16.39 12.93 13.30
C LEU A 439 16.74 14.24 14.03
N ALA A 440 17.84 14.28 14.77
CA ALA A 440 18.32 15.49 15.43
C ALA A 440 18.58 16.62 14.41
N PHE A 441 19.18 16.29 13.26
CA PHE A 441 19.40 17.25 12.17
C PHE A 441 18.08 17.82 11.62
N LYS A 442 17.06 16.98 11.44
CA LYS A 442 15.78 17.41 10.87
C LYS A 442 14.95 18.26 11.83
N PHE A 443 14.91 17.88 13.10
CA PHE A 443 14.01 18.48 14.09
C PHE A 443 14.66 19.56 14.98
N SER A 444 15.98 19.69 14.99
CA SER A 444 16.69 20.72 15.75
C SER A 444 17.14 21.87 14.84
N PRO A 445 16.54 23.09 14.98
CA PRO A 445 16.98 24.25 14.21
C PRO A 445 18.46 24.58 14.40
N ALA A 446 18.98 24.39 15.62
CA ALA A 446 20.39 24.65 15.93
C ALA A 446 21.35 23.72 15.18
N VAL A 447 21.01 22.43 15.10
CA VAL A 447 21.82 21.45 14.33
C VAL A 447 21.72 21.75 12.84
N ARG A 448 20.53 22.08 12.34
CA ARG A 448 20.32 22.42 10.92
C ARG A 448 21.10 23.67 10.49
N ALA A 449 21.13 24.70 11.32
CA ALA A 449 21.87 25.94 11.03
C ALA A 449 23.40 25.71 10.90
N SER A 450 23.93 24.67 11.57
CA SER A 450 25.34 24.31 11.46
C SER A 450 25.71 23.59 10.14
N PHE A 451 24.71 23.12 9.38
CA PHE A 451 24.88 22.30 8.18
C PHE A 451 23.90 22.69 7.06
N GLU A 452 23.69 24.00 6.83
CA GLU A 452 22.70 24.52 5.85
C GLU A 452 22.91 24.01 4.41
N TRP A 453 24.14 23.62 4.06
CA TRP A 453 24.49 23.08 2.75
C TRP A 453 24.01 21.65 2.50
N ILE A 454 23.52 20.94 3.53
CA ILE A 454 23.04 19.56 3.41
C ILE A 454 21.54 19.56 3.09
N ASN A 455 21.17 18.97 1.97
CA ASN A 455 19.76 18.71 1.64
C ASN A 455 19.21 17.60 2.57
N PRO A 456 18.17 17.86 3.39
CA PRO A 456 17.63 16.90 4.35
C PRO A 456 17.16 15.60 3.69
N ASN A 457 16.50 15.67 2.54
CA ASN A 457 15.97 14.48 1.84
C ASN A 457 17.12 13.58 1.35
N VAL A 458 18.21 14.19 0.92
CA VAL A 458 19.43 13.46 0.52
C VAL A 458 20.08 12.80 1.74
N LEU A 459 20.26 13.53 2.84
CA LEU A 459 20.85 12.99 4.06
C LEU A 459 20.09 11.77 4.58
N GLU A 460 18.77 11.88 4.66
CA GLU A 460 17.90 10.78 5.08
C GLU A 460 18.04 9.56 4.17
N SER A 461 18.05 9.77 2.86
CA SER A 461 18.20 8.69 1.88
C SER A 461 19.60 8.05 1.95
N VAL A 462 20.64 8.81 2.19
CA VAL A 462 22.01 8.30 2.39
C VAL A 462 22.08 7.46 3.67
N ILE A 463 21.56 7.96 4.79
CA ILE A 463 21.54 7.21 6.05
C ILE A 463 20.74 5.90 5.90
N GLY A 464 19.57 5.97 5.29
CA GLY A 464 18.67 4.81 5.15
C GLY A 464 19.11 3.78 4.13
N THR A 465 19.96 4.14 3.16
CA THR A 465 20.31 3.24 2.05
C THR A 465 21.81 3.02 1.93
N VAL A 466 22.58 4.11 1.82
CA VAL A 466 24.03 3.99 1.54
C VAL A 466 24.77 3.44 2.77
N VAL A 467 24.44 3.93 3.95
CA VAL A 467 25.11 3.49 5.19
C VAL A 467 24.93 1.99 5.42
N PRO A 468 23.71 1.41 5.45
CA PRO A 468 23.57 -0.03 5.67
C PRO A 468 24.17 -0.85 4.52
N ALA A 469 24.03 -0.42 3.27
CA ALA A 469 24.61 -1.13 2.13
C ALA A 469 26.15 -1.13 2.16
N ALA A 470 26.77 0.00 2.50
CA ALA A 470 28.22 0.10 2.64
C ALA A 470 28.75 -0.75 3.80
N LEU A 471 28.09 -0.72 4.96
CA LEU A 471 28.44 -1.56 6.10
C LEU A 471 28.39 -3.05 5.71
N LEU A 472 27.32 -3.48 5.06
CA LEU A 472 27.17 -4.88 4.62
C LEU A 472 28.21 -5.25 3.56
N ALA A 473 28.50 -4.37 2.61
CA ALA A 473 29.54 -4.60 1.61
C ALA A 473 30.93 -4.77 2.25
N VAL A 474 31.29 -3.92 3.22
CA VAL A 474 32.54 -4.04 3.97
C VAL A 474 32.57 -5.35 4.78
N MET A 475 31.49 -5.69 5.47
CA MET A 475 31.39 -6.94 6.21
C MET A 475 31.50 -8.17 5.31
N GLU A 476 30.86 -8.14 4.14
CA GLU A 476 30.94 -9.20 3.12
C GLU A 476 32.39 -9.36 2.60
N LEU A 477 33.07 -8.23 2.33
CA LEU A 477 34.46 -8.24 1.87
C LEU A 477 35.40 -8.82 2.94
N VAL A 478 35.27 -8.38 4.19
CA VAL A 478 36.07 -8.90 5.32
C VAL A 478 35.82 -10.41 5.51
N ALA A 479 34.56 -10.84 5.46
CA ALA A 479 34.22 -12.25 5.55
C ALA A 479 34.77 -13.07 4.36
N LYS A 480 34.80 -12.47 3.15
CA LYS A 480 35.43 -13.08 1.96
C LYS A 480 36.93 -13.26 2.13
N ILE A 481 37.64 -12.25 2.64
CA ILE A 481 39.08 -12.31 2.91
C ILE A 481 39.39 -13.36 3.97
N LYS A 482 38.56 -13.47 5.00
CA LYS A 482 38.70 -14.50 6.07
C LYS A 482 38.27 -15.91 5.66
N GLY A 483 37.69 -16.09 4.46
CA GLY A 483 37.18 -17.37 4.00
C GLY A 483 35.98 -17.92 4.77
N THR A 484 35.27 -17.06 5.53
CA THR A 484 34.15 -17.47 6.39
C THR A 484 32.86 -17.57 5.60
N THR A 485 32.05 -18.59 5.89
CA THR A 485 30.67 -18.79 5.38
C THR A 485 29.72 -18.91 6.56
N ASP A 486 28.45 -18.64 6.33
CA ASP A 486 27.41 -18.78 7.35
C ASP A 486 26.47 -19.97 7.02
N PRO A 487 26.36 -20.95 7.92
CA PRO A 487 25.49 -22.13 7.69
C PRO A 487 23.99 -21.76 7.54
N GLY A 488 23.60 -20.55 7.93
CA GLY A 488 22.24 -20.05 7.70
C GLY A 488 21.88 -19.93 6.22
N TYR A 489 22.86 -19.66 5.36
CA TYR A 489 22.63 -19.65 3.92
C TYR A 489 22.29 -21.06 3.42
N ASP A 490 23.04 -22.07 3.86
CA ASP A 490 22.83 -23.47 3.44
C ASP A 490 21.48 -24.01 3.95
N ARG A 491 21.07 -23.60 5.17
CA ARG A 491 19.73 -23.92 5.70
C ARG A 491 18.62 -23.37 4.81
N VAL A 492 18.77 -22.12 4.33
CA VAL A 492 17.80 -21.54 3.38
C VAL A 492 17.81 -22.29 2.05
N GLN A 493 19.00 -22.62 1.51
CA GLN A 493 19.08 -23.38 0.26
C GLN A 493 18.45 -24.78 0.38
N ALA A 494 18.50 -25.41 1.53
CA ALA A 494 17.91 -26.72 1.78
C ALA A 494 16.36 -26.72 1.74
N ILE A 495 15.72 -25.57 1.94
CA ILE A 495 14.26 -25.42 1.86
C ILE A 495 13.79 -24.86 0.50
N VAL A 496 14.72 -24.46 -0.38
CA VAL A 496 14.38 -24.02 -1.73
C VAL A 496 13.86 -25.23 -2.52
N ASP A 497 12.63 -25.09 -3.02
CA ASP A 497 12.00 -26.10 -3.83
C ASP A 497 12.58 -26.08 -5.25
N PRO A 498 13.27 -27.13 -5.71
CA PRO A 498 13.76 -27.22 -7.09
C PRO A 498 12.61 -27.26 -8.11
N ASP A 499 11.43 -27.76 -7.69
CA ASP A 499 10.24 -27.89 -8.53
C ASP A 499 9.27 -26.69 -8.40
N ALA A 500 9.72 -25.59 -7.79
CA ALA A 500 8.89 -24.38 -7.60
C ALA A 500 8.45 -23.74 -8.92
N ASP A 501 9.05 -24.08 -10.04
CA ASP A 501 8.66 -23.66 -11.41
C ASP A 501 7.75 -24.69 -12.11
N VAL A 502 7.50 -25.86 -11.51
CA VAL A 502 6.61 -26.89 -12.08
C VAL A 502 5.15 -26.39 -12.05
N GLU A 503 4.42 -26.75 -13.08
CA GLU A 503 3.01 -26.38 -13.19
C GLU A 503 2.19 -26.82 -11.97
N PRO A 504 1.29 -25.93 -11.48
CA PRO A 504 0.44 -26.25 -10.34
C PRO A 504 -0.47 -27.45 -10.64
N SER A 505 -0.83 -28.19 -9.59
CA SER A 505 -1.79 -29.29 -9.70
C SER A 505 -3.12 -28.84 -10.32
N THR A 506 -3.88 -29.79 -10.88
CA THR A 506 -5.19 -29.50 -11.48
C THR A 506 -6.14 -28.84 -10.47
N GLU A 507 -6.13 -29.27 -9.22
CA GLU A 507 -6.92 -28.69 -8.14
C GLU A 507 -6.50 -27.25 -7.84
N MET A 508 -5.21 -26.98 -7.74
CA MET A 508 -4.66 -25.64 -7.57
C MET A 508 -5.01 -24.72 -8.75
N LYS A 509 -4.92 -25.22 -10.00
CA LYS A 509 -5.37 -24.47 -11.21
C LYS A 509 -6.85 -24.12 -11.13
N ARG A 510 -7.72 -25.06 -10.67
CA ARG A 510 -9.16 -24.80 -10.49
C ARG A 510 -9.43 -23.74 -9.43
N ALA A 511 -8.79 -23.83 -8.24
CA ALA A 511 -8.92 -22.85 -7.17
C ALA A 511 -8.46 -21.46 -7.62
N THR A 512 -7.28 -21.34 -8.24
CA THR A 512 -6.74 -20.10 -8.78
C THR A 512 -7.69 -19.49 -9.83
N LYS A 513 -8.22 -20.31 -10.74
CA LYS A 513 -9.17 -19.88 -11.76
C LYS A 513 -10.47 -19.37 -11.13
N HIS A 514 -10.98 -20.04 -10.11
CA HIS A 514 -12.21 -19.62 -9.41
C HIS A 514 -12.04 -18.24 -8.77
N TYR A 515 -11.00 -18.01 -7.98
CA TYR A 515 -10.72 -16.71 -7.36
C TYR A 515 -10.47 -15.62 -8.41
N SER A 516 -9.79 -15.96 -9.50
CA SER A 516 -9.57 -15.06 -10.62
C SER A 516 -10.89 -14.60 -11.27
N HIS A 517 -11.82 -15.52 -11.53
CA HIS A 517 -13.12 -15.19 -12.10
C HIS A 517 -13.95 -14.31 -11.16
N MET A 518 -13.98 -14.60 -9.86
CA MET A 518 -14.65 -13.74 -8.88
C MET A 518 -14.11 -12.31 -8.92
N ALA A 519 -12.81 -12.17 -8.86
CA ALA A 519 -12.15 -10.87 -8.85
C ALA A 519 -12.39 -10.09 -10.16
N ILE A 520 -12.30 -10.75 -11.34
CA ILE A 520 -12.61 -10.13 -12.64
C ILE A 520 -14.06 -9.66 -12.67
N THR A 521 -15.00 -10.48 -12.21
CA THR A 521 -16.42 -10.12 -12.22
C THR A 521 -16.69 -8.89 -11.34
N CYS A 522 -16.15 -8.87 -10.11
CA CYS A 522 -16.25 -7.71 -9.23
C CYS A 522 -15.64 -6.46 -9.87
N PHE A 523 -14.48 -6.60 -10.50
CA PHE A 523 -13.79 -5.51 -11.19
C PHE A 523 -14.60 -4.94 -12.35
N VAL A 524 -15.09 -5.80 -13.27
CA VAL A 524 -15.86 -5.39 -14.45
C VAL A 524 -17.16 -4.69 -14.05
N ILE A 525 -17.87 -5.22 -13.04
CA ILE A 525 -19.13 -4.62 -12.58
C ILE A 525 -18.86 -3.26 -11.92
N THR A 526 -17.80 -3.14 -11.13
CA THR A 526 -17.41 -1.85 -10.53
C THR A 526 -17.05 -0.84 -11.61
N LEU A 527 -16.28 -1.23 -12.63
CA LEU A 527 -15.96 -0.38 -13.78
C LEU A 527 -17.22 0.06 -14.53
N ALA A 528 -18.14 -0.87 -14.83
CA ALA A 528 -19.37 -0.57 -15.56
C ALA A 528 -20.27 0.40 -14.77
N ALA A 529 -20.40 0.20 -13.46
CA ALA A 529 -21.19 1.07 -12.58
C ALA A 529 -20.65 2.51 -12.57
N ILE A 530 -19.34 2.66 -12.43
CA ILE A 530 -18.70 3.98 -12.39
C ILE A 530 -18.70 4.62 -13.80
N ALA A 531 -18.45 3.84 -14.87
CA ALA A 531 -18.49 4.34 -16.24
C ALA A 531 -19.85 4.94 -16.61
N LEU A 532 -20.95 4.31 -16.16
CA LEU A 532 -22.31 4.85 -16.36
C LEU A 532 -22.50 6.21 -15.69
N LEU A 533 -22.03 6.39 -14.45
CA LEU A 533 -22.08 7.68 -13.76
C LEU A 533 -21.27 8.76 -14.50
N LEU A 534 -20.16 8.39 -15.09
CA LEU A 534 -19.24 9.31 -15.76
C LEU A 534 -19.66 9.67 -17.17
N VAL A 535 -20.25 8.73 -17.93
CA VAL A 535 -20.88 9.03 -19.24
C VAL A 535 -21.98 10.08 -19.06
N GLN A 536 -22.74 9.99 -17.98
CA GLN A 536 -23.75 11.01 -17.65
C GLN A 536 -23.12 12.39 -17.46
N GLN A 537 -22.00 12.50 -16.74
CA GLN A 537 -21.31 13.77 -16.53
C GLN A 537 -20.83 14.41 -17.84
N LEU A 538 -20.43 13.60 -18.83
CA LEU A 538 -19.94 14.09 -20.12
C LEU A 538 -21.05 14.45 -21.12
N VAL A 539 -22.24 13.87 -20.96
CA VAL A 539 -23.33 13.99 -21.94
C VAL A 539 -24.41 14.99 -21.54
N MET A 540 -24.56 15.31 -20.25
CA MET A 540 -25.66 16.16 -19.76
C MET A 540 -25.18 17.52 -19.28
N GLU A 541 -25.54 18.58 -20.00
CA GLU A 541 -25.33 19.99 -19.61
C GLU A 541 -26.35 20.51 -18.57
N SER A 542 -27.47 19.80 -18.37
CA SER A 542 -28.51 20.19 -17.38
C SER A 542 -28.93 18.99 -16.53
N TYR A 543 -28.95 19.20 -15.25
CA TYR A 543 -29.15 18.16 -14.23
C TYR A 543 -30.60 18.15 -13.74
N ASP A 544 -31.33 17.08 -14.03
CA ASP A 544 -32.68 16.83 -13.46
C ASP A 544 -32.56 15.86 -12.29
N ALA A 545 -33.08 16.22 -11.11
CA ALA A 545 -33.06 15.43 -9.88
C ALA A 545 -33.71 14.04 -10.02
N ALA A 546 -34.59 13.86 -11.01
CA ALA A 546 -35.20 12.56 -11.31
C ALA A 546 -34.20 11.60 -11.97
N VAL A 547 -33.37 12.10 -12.88
CA VAL A 547 -32.30 11.33 -13.56
C VAL A 547 -31.21 10.94 -12.57
N GLU A 548 -30.88 11.83 -11.62
CA GLU A 548 -29.96 11.54 -10.52
C GLU A 548 -30.38 10.29 -9.71
N ARG A 549 -31.66 10.22 -9.32
CA ARG A 549 -32.21 9.09 -8.54
C ARG A 549 -32.20 7.78 -9.32
N ILE A 550 -32.52 7.82 -10.61
CA ILE A 550 -32.53 6.64 -11.49
C ILE A 550 -31.13 6.07 -11.64
N MET A 551 -30.11 6.92 -11.75
CA MET A 551 -28.74 6.45 -11.99
C MET A 551 -28.04 5.98 -10.72
N VAL A 552 -28.28 6.63 -9.58
CA VAL A 552 -27.85 6.10 -8.27
C VAL A 552 -28.53 4.76 -8.00
N GLY A 553 -29.83 4.66 -8.29
CA GLY A 553 -30.55 3.39 -8.26
C GLY A 553 -29.91 2.33 -9.16
N GLY A 554 -29.51 2.69 -10.38
CA GLY A 554 -28.81 1.81 -11.31
C GLY A 554 -27.45 1.31 -10.78
N VAL A 555 -26.66 2.18 -10.17
CA VAL A 555 -25.39 1.81 -9.53
C VAL A 555 -25.62 0.88 -8.34
N VAL A 556 -26.60 1.19 -7.49
CA VAL A 556 -26.98 0.34 -6.34
C VAL A 556 -27.41 -1.05 -6.81
N VAL A 557 -28.23 -1.11 -7.87
CA VAL A 557 -28.67 -2.38 -8.47
C VAL A 557 -27.47 -3.15 -9.05
N MET A 558 -26.56 -2.50 -9.76
CA MET A 558 -25.40 -3.18 -10.34
C MET A 558 -24.41 -3.68 -9.27
N VAL A 559 -24.15 -2.89 -8.22
CA VAL A 559 -23.37 -3.36 -7.07
C VAL A 559 -24.09 -4.53 -6.38
N GLY A 560 -25.41 -4.44 -6.22
CA GLY A 560 -26.24 -5.53 -5.71
C GLY A 560 -26.14 -6.80 -6.55
N ILE A 561 -26.22 -6.69 -7.88
CA ILE A 561 -26.06 -7.80 -8.82
C ILE A 561 -24.65 -8.40 -8.72
N ALA A 562 -23.61 -7.57 -8.57
CA ALA A 562 -22.24 -8.03 -8.35
C ALA A 562 -22.12 -8.90 -7.11
N VAL A 563 -22.66 -8.42 -6.00
CA VAL A 563 -22.67 -9.13 -4.71
C VAL A 563 -23.46 -10.45 -4.83
N VAL A 564 -24.65 -10.42 -5.44
CA VAL A 564 -25.48 -11.61 -5.66
C VAL A 564 -24.79 -12.60 -6.59
N TYR A 565 -24.14 -12.14 -7.66
CA TYR A 565 -23.38 -13.02 -8.56
C TYR A 565 -22.16 -13.65 -7.87
N CYS A 566 -21.44 -12.91 -7.05
CA CYS A 566 -20.36 -13.45 -6.21
C CYS A 566 -20.87 -14.52 -5.24
N ILE A 567 -22.05 -14.28 -4.62
CA ILE A 567 -22.72 -15.25 -3.73
C ILE A 567 -23.13 -16.50 -4.51
N TYR A 568 -23.77 -16.32 -5.69
CA TYR A 568 -24.21 -17.43 -6.53
C TYR A 568 -23.03 -18.30 -6.98
N ARG A 569 -21.95 -17.70 -7.46
CA ARG A 569 -20.74 -18.41 -7.87
C ARG A 569 -20.04 -19.11 -6.71
N TYR A 570 -20.07 -18.53 -5.51
CA TYR A 570 -19.59 -19.18 -4.30
C TYR A 570 -20.43 -20.42 -3.94
N ILE A 571 -21.75 -20.35 -4.04
CA ILE A 571 -22.66 -21.48 -3.78
C ILE A 571 -22.46 -22.59 -4.82
N ASP A 572 -22.35 -22.20 -6.11
CA ASP A 572 -22.12 -23.12 -7.23
C ASP A 572 -20.78 -23.87 -7.10
N SER A 573 -19.72 -23.17 -6.69
CA SER A 573 -18.41 -23.79 -6.43
C SER A 573 -18.45 -24.78 -5.26
N LYS A 574 -19.29 -24.55 -4.27
CA LYS A 574 -19.45 -25.45 -3.13
C LYS A 574 -20.21 -26.72 -3.51
N LYS A 575 -21.25 -26.60 -4.35
CA LYS A 575 -21.97 -27.76 -4.90
C LYS A 575 -21.08 -28.64 -5.77
N ASN A 576 -20.18 -28.02 -6.57
CA ASN A 576 -19.25 -28.75 -7.44
C ASN A 576 -17.99 -29.30 -6.72
N ALA A 577 -17.77 -28.94 -5.46
CA ALA A 577 -16.72 -29.49 -4.60
C ALA A 577 -17.21 -30.67 -3.74
N ASP A 578 -18.53 -30.74 -3.52
CA ASP A 578 -19.17 -31.82 -2.76
C ASP A 578 -19.62 -33.00 -3.68
N ASN A 579 -19.53 -32.83 -5.02
CA ASN A 579 -19.63 -33.86 -6.07
C ASN A 579 -18.25 -34.19 -6.65
#